data_e3b3a9bf8189b83589ec4f0ca86150c0
#
_entry.id   e3b3a9bf8189b83589ec4f0ca86150c0
#
_cell.length_a   1.000
_cell.length_b   1.000
_cell.length_c   1.000
_cell.angle_alpha   90.00
_cell.angle_beta   90.00
_cell.angle_gamma   90.00
#
_symmetry.space_group_name_H-M   'P 1'
#
loop_
_entity.id
_entity.type
_entity.pdbx_description
1 polymer ?
#
loop_
_entity_poly.entity_id
_entity_poly.type
_entity_poly.pdbx_seq_one_letter_code
_entity_poly.pdbx_strand_id
1 'polypeptide(L)'
;MSGIDTRGFSLIELMITVAIIGILAAVAYPSYQQYVLRSARAEAAATLMEVAGEMERHYTAHGCYKCANDDDSYDLSTSASPRTGAQRYVISLCAVSGQAFVLKATPTGPQTADTQCGALGLSSTGQKYAQLGDVCTNANAAAAAACW
;
A
#
# COMPACT_ATOMS: atom_id res chain seq x y z
N MET A 1 -58.45 -4.09 -23.63
CA MET A 1 -57.64 -3.11 -22.95
C MET A 1 -57.28 -3.69 -21.58
N SER A 2 -56.06 -4.27 -21.44
CA SER A 2 -55.58 -4.83 -20.18
C SER A 2 -55.18 -3.69 -19.25
N GLY A 3 -55.87 -3.54 -18.12
CA GLY A 3 -55.51 -2.61 -17.07
C GLY A 3 -54.18 -3.07 -16.43
N ILE A 4 -53.14 -2.23 -16.46
CA ILE A 4 -51.91 -2.44 -15.74
C ILE A 4 -52.22 -2.16 -14.27
N ASP A 5 -52.25 -3.21 -13.45
CA ASP A 5 -52.39 -3.11 -11.99
C ASP A 5 -51.12 -2.42 -11.44
N THR A 6 -51.20 -1.11 -11.22
CA THR A 6 -50.17 -0.35 -10.54
C THR A 6 -50.30 -0.58 -9.03
N ARG A 7 -49.70 -1.67 -8.53
CA ARG A 7 -49.54 -1.89 -7.10
C ARG A 7 -48.44 -0.96 -6.58
N GLY A 8 -48.82 0.00 -5.75
CA GLY A 8 -47.89 0.88 -5.06
C GLY A 8 -47.14 0.14 -3.94
N PHE A 9 -45.92 0.54 -3.66
CA PHE A 9 -45.14 0.03 -2.52
C PHE A 9 -45.79 0.41 -1.19
N SER A 10 -45.87 -0.54 -0.26
CA SER A 10 -46.35 -0.28 1.09
C SER A 10 -45.24 0.45 1.90
N LEU A 11 -45.65 1.38 2.76
CA LEU A 11 -44.72 2.09 3.65
C LEU A 11 -43.96 1.13 4.57
N ILE A 12 -44.64 0.06 5.05
CA ILE A 12 -43.97 -0.96 5.90
C ILE A 12 -42.92 -1.76 5.12
N GLU A 13 -43.14 -2.05 3.85
CA GLU A 13 -42.20 -2.76 2.99
C GLU A 13 -40.94 -1.93 2.75
N LEU A 14 -41.09 -0.62 2.55
CA LEU A 14 -39.97 0.30 2.44
C LEU A 14 -39.14 0.37 3.77
N MET A 15 -39.85 0.41 4.91
CA MET A 15 -39.18 0.43 6.22
C MET A 15 -38.33 -0.83 6.47
N ILE A 16 -38.89 -2.01 6.14
CA ILE A 16 -38.18 -3.29 6.31
C ILE A 16 -36.98 -3.37 5.36
N THR A 17 -37.14 -2.95 4.11
CA THR A 17 -36.02 -2.98 3.14
C THR A 17 -34.87 -2.07 3.56
N VAL A 18 -35.14 -0.84 4.03
CA VAL A 18 -34.12 0.08 4.52
C VAL A 18 -33.45 -0.46 5.78
N ALA A 19 -34.20 -1.09 6.69
CA ALA A 19 -33.64 -1.72 7.88
C ALA A 19 -32.67 -2.86 7.51
N ILE A 20 -33.03 -3.73 6.58
CA ILE A 20 -32.15 -4.81 6.11
C ILE A 20 -30.88 -4.26 5.44
N ILE A 21 -31.03 -3.25 4.56
CA ILE A 21 -29.89 -2.60 3.91
C ILE A 21 -28.96 -1.97 4.95
N GLY A 22 -29.50 -1.31 5.98
CA GLY A 22 -28.73 -0.71 7.07
C GLY A 22 -27.88 -1.75 7.83
N ILE A 23 -28.46 -2.91 8.14
CA ILE A 23 -27.75 -3.99 8.82
C ILE A 23 -26.63 -4.56 7.93
N LEU A 24 -26.91 -4.81 6.66
CA LEU A 24 -25.89 -5.32 5.72
C LEU A 24 -24.76 -4.31 5.51
N ALA A 25 -25.09 -3.02 5.36
CA ALA A 25 -24.10 -1.96 5.19
C ALA A 25 -23.19 -1.82 6.41
N ALA A 26 -23.71 -1.99 7.62
CA ALA A 26 -22.94 -1.90 8.85
C ALA A 26 -21.82 -2.96 8.93
N VAL A 27 -22.00 -4.14 8.33
CA VAL A 27 -21.00 -5.21 8.27
C VAL A 27 -20.12 -5.08 7.03
N ALA A 28 -20.68 -4.73 5.89
CA ALA A 28 -19.98 -4.68 4.61
C ALA A 28 -18.99 -3.51 4.53
N TYR A 29 -19.35 -2.35 5.08
CA TYR A 29 -18.53 -1.13 4.99
C TYR A 29 -17.14 -1.27 5.64
N PRO A 30 -17.00 -1.73 6.90
CA PRO A 30 -15.68 -1.90 7.52
C PRO A 30 -14.85 -2.98 6.82
N SER A 31 -15.47 -4.06 6.35
CA SER A 31 -14.79 -5.10 5.59
C SER A 31 -14.22 -4.58 4.27
N TYR A 32 -14.99 -3.76 3.56
CA TYR A 32 -14.54 -3.11 2.33
C TYR A 32 -13.34 -2.17 2.57
N GLN A 33 -13.38 -1.36 3.62
CA GLN A 33 -12.24 -0.49 3.97
C GLN A 33 -10.96 -1.29 4.22
N GLN A 34 -11.04 -2.37 4.98
CA GLN A 34 -9.89 -3.25 5.23
C GLN A 34 -9.35 -3.90 3.96
N TYR A 35 -10.24 -4.27 3.05
CA TYR A 35 -9.86 -4.80 1.74
C TYR A 35 -9.07 -3.77 0.92
N VAL A 36 -9.55 -2.52 0.86
CA VAL A 36 -8.89 -1.43 0.14
C VAL A 36 -7.50 -1.12 0.72
N LEU A 37 -7.36 -1.10 2.06
CA LEU A 37 -6.05 -0.89 2.71
C LEU A 37 -5.07 -2.02 2.38
N ARG A 38 -5.52 -3.28 2.40
CA ARG A 38 -4.69 -4.44 2.05
C ARG A 38 -4.28 -4.44 0.57
N SER A 39 -5.19 -4.08 -0.33
CA SER A 39 -4.90 -3.98 -1.75
C SER A 39 -3.81 -2.94 -2.03
N ALA A 40 -3.92 -1.75 -1.41
CA ALA A 40 -2.92 -0.71 -1.54
C ALA A 40 -1.55 -1.11 -0.97
N ARG A 41 -1.52 -1.89 0.14
CA ARG A 41 -0.27 -2.47 0.67
C ARG A 41 0.39 -3.43 -0.31
N ALA A 42 -0.39 -4.36 -0.88
CA ALA A 42 0.14 -5.32 -1.86
C ALA A 42 0.72 -4.61 -3.10
N GLU A 43 0.09 -3.54 -3.55
CA GLU A 43 0.58 -2.72 -4.65
C GLU A 43 1.89 -1.98 -4.27
N ALA A 44 1.97 -1.40 -3.08
CA ALA A 44 3.19 -0.77 -2.57
C ALA A 44 4.34 -1.78 -2.41
N ALA A 45 4.05 -2.99 -1.92
CA ALA A 45 5.02 -4.07 -1.82
C ALA A 45 5.55 -4.50 -3.20
N ALA A 46 4.68 -4.59 -4.20
CA ALA A 46 5.09 -4.87 -5.58
C ALA A 46 5.99 -3.76 -6.14
N THR A 47 5.64 -2.50 -5.90
CA THR A 47 6.45 -1.35 -6.31
C THR A 47 7.83 -1.35 -5.64
N LEU A 48 7.91 -1.68 -4.34
CA LEU A 48 9.19 -1.80 -3.63
C LEU A 48 10.07 -2.91 -4.25
N MET A 49 9.48 -4.06 -4.60
CA MET A 49 10.22 -5.16 -5.24
C MET A 49 10.69 -4.78 -6.65
N GLU A 50 9.90 -4.03 -7.40
CA GLU A 50 10.28 -3.53 -8.72
C GLU A 50 11.49 -2.59 -8.63
N VAL A 51 11.41 -1.58 -7.74
CA VAL A 51 12.50 -0.62 -7.51
C VAL A 51 13.75 -1.34 -7.00
N ALA A 52 13.61 -2.31 -6.09
CA ALA A 52 14.73 -3.14 -5.65
C ALA A 52 15.39 -3.88 -6.83
N GLY A 53 14.59 -4.45 -7.74
CA GLY A 53 15.11 -5.08 -8.95
C GLY A 53 15.84 -4.12 -9.89
N GLU A 54 15.46 -2.85 -9.92
CA GLU A 54 16.21 -1.82 -10.67
C GLU A 54 17.57 -1.53 -10.02
N MET A 55 17.60 -1.43 -8.69
CA MET A 55 18.85 -1.22 -7.93
C MET A 55 19.81 -2.42 -8.10
N GLU A 56 19.28 -3.65 -8.12
CA GLU A 56 20.11 -4.85 -8.37
C GLU A 56 20.68 -4.85 -9.80
N ARG A 57 19.92 -4.43 -10.79
CA ARG A 57 20.43 -4.26 -12.16
C ARG A 57 21.53 -3.20 -12.23
N HIS A 58 21.36 -2.08 -11.52
CA HIS A 58 22.38 -1.05 -11.41
C HIS A 58 23.67 -1.61 -10.77
N TYR A 59 23.52 -2.34 -9.66
CA TYR A 59 24.65 -3.00 -8.99
C TYR A 59 25.39 -3.98 -9.92
N THR A 60 24.65 -4.77 -10.68
CA THR A 60 25.24 -5.73 -11.63
C THR A 60 26.07 -5.03 -12.73
N ALA A 61 25.66 -3.85 -13.15
CA ALA A 61 26.32 -3.08 -14.18
C ALA A 61 27.52 -2.28 -13.67
N HIS A 62 27.48 -1.75 -12.44
CA HIS A 62 28.44 -0.78 -11.90
C HIS A 62 29.23 -1.30 -10.70
N GLY A 63 28.82 -2.43 -10.09
CA GLY A 63 29.46 -3.02 -8.90
C GLY A 63 29.13 -2.30 -7.58
N CYS A 64 28.17 -1.38 -7.57
CA CYS A 64 27.79 -0.58 -6.40
C CYS A 64 26.34 -0.10 -6.54
N TYR A 65 25.59 0.04 -5.42
CA TYR A 65 24.28 0.69 -5.40
C TYR A 65 24.42 2.21 -5.39
N LYS A 66 25.41 2.73 -4.67
CA LYS A 66 25.87 4.13 -4.71
C LYS A 66 27.35 4.13 -4.96
N CYS A 67 27.78 4.61 -6.12
CA CYS A 67 29.17 4.68 -6.50
C CYS A 67 29.78 6.02 -6.11
N ALA A 68 31.10 6.04 -5.79
CA ALA A 68 31.77 7.22 -5.29
C ALA A 68 31.78 8.42 -6.26
N ASN A 69 31.53 8.16 -7.54
CA ASN A 69 31.54 9.19 -8.60
C ASN A 69 30.13 9.59 -9.05
N ASP A 70 29.08 8.96 -8.48
CA ASP A 70 27.70 9.33 -8.79
C ASP A 70 27.33 10.54 -7.93
N ASP A 71 26.75 11.57 -8.57
CA ASP A 71 26.10 12.68 -7.89
C ASP A 71 25.08 12.10 -6.89
N ASP A 72 25.05 12.66 -5.68
CA ASP A 72 24.42 12.07 -4.48
C ASP A 72 22.90 11.76 -4.57
N SER A 73 22.28 12.00 -5.70
CA SER A 73 20.87 11.72 -5.95
C SER A 73 20.69 10.47 -6.83
N TYR A 74 20.63 9.27 -6.21
CA TYR A 74 20.03 8.14 -6.90
C TYR A 74 18.54 8.43 -7.12
N ASP A 75 18.20 8.79 -8.35
CA ASP A 75 16.83 9.11 -8.71
C ASP A 75 16.03 7.81 -8.86
N LEU A 76 15.10 7.58 -7.92
CA LEU A 76 14.21 6.43 -8.00
C LEU A 76 13.32 6.57 -9.24
N SER A 77 13.28 5.56 -10.10
CA SER A 77 12.38 5.51 -11.28
C SER A 77 10.92 5.71 -10.92
N THR A 78 10.56 5.43 -9.67
CA THR A 78 9.20 5.54 -9.14
C THR A 78 9.22 5.99 -7.69
N SER A 79 8.57 7.13 -7.42
CA SER A 79 8.42 7.70 -6.07
C SER A 79 6.99 7.54 -5.51
N ALA A 80 6.07 6.92 -6.25
CA ALA A 80 4.65 6.82 -5.89
C ALA A 80 4.09 5.42 -6.10
N SER A 81 3.19 4.99 -5.22
CA SER A 81 2.35 3.81 -5.40
C SER A 81 0.90 4.15 -5.00
N PRO A 82 -0.09 3.88 -5.87
CA PRO A 82 0.05 3.42 -7.26
C PRO A 82 0.76 4.45 -8.16
N ARG A 83 1.29 4.00 -9.28
CA ARG A 83 1.94 4.87 -10.28
C ARG A 83 0.95 5.81 -10.99
N THR A 84 -0.32 5.40 -11.07
CA THR A 84 -1.41 6.16 -11.69
C THR A 84 -2.58 6.26 -10.73
N GLY A 85 -3.23 7.43 -10.67
CA GLY A 85 -4.36 7.67 -9.77
C GLY A 85 -3.98 8.31 -8.44
N ALA A 86 -4.82 8.11 -7.42
CA ALA A 86 -4.57 8.69 -6.10
C ALA A 86 -3.44 7.96 -5.37
N GLN A 87 -2.34 8.66 -5.13
CA GLN A 87 -1.19 8.14 -4.40
C GLN A 87 -1.59 7.67 -2.99
N ARG A 88 -1.17 6.46 -2.65
CA ARG A 88 -1.39 5.83 -1.34
C ARG A 88 -0.11 5.66 -0.54
N TYR A 89 1.02 5.49 -1.24
CA TYR A 89 2.35 5.40 -0.64
C TYR A 89 3.35 6.27 -1.39
N VAL A 90 4.25 6.88 -0.64
CA VAL A 90 5.47 7.51 -1.16
C VAL A 90 6.60 6.50 -1.04
N ILE A 91 7.26 6.20 -2.16
CA ILE A 91 8.45 5.34 -2.19
C ILE A 91 9.68 6.22 -2.06
N SER A 92 10.56 5.87 -1.16
CA SER A 92 11.81 6.59 -0.93
C SER A 92 12.94 5.64 -0.54
N LEU A 93 14.15 6.10 -0.74
CA LEU A 93 15.37 5.43 -0.30
C LEU A 93 15.69 5.89 1.13
N CYS A 94 15.74 4.98 2.09
CA CYS A 94 16.07 5.28 3.47
C CYS A 94 17.55 5.43 3.69
N ALA A 95 18.29 4.44 3.18
CA ALA A 95 19.74 4.36 3.27
C ALA A 95 20.29 3.70 2.02
N VAL A 96 21.41 4.17 1.54
CA VAL A 96 22.13 3.56 0.43
C VAL A 96 23.64 3.69 0.69
N SER A 97 24.35 2.60 0.44
CA SER A 97 25.81 2.54 0.44
C SER A 97 26.28 1.85 -0.84
N GLY A 98 27.59 1.68 -1.01
CA GLY A 98 28.10 0.91 -2.15
C GLY A 98 27.59 -0.54 -2.19
N GLN A 99 27.26 -1.14 -1.04
CA GLN A 99 26.97 -2.58 -0.91
C GLN A 99 25.56 -2.90 -0.38
N ALA A 100 24.78 -1.90 0.03
CA ALA A 100 23.49 -2.12 0.63
C ALA A 100 22.52 -0.94 0.42
N PHE A 101 21.23 -1.23 0.39
CA PHE A 101 20.18 -0.22 0.42
C PHE A 101 18.99 -0.66 1.31
N VAL A 102 18.20 0.30 1.72
CA VAL A 102 16.89 0.10 2.32
C VAL A 102 15.90 1.02 1.64
N LEU A 103 14.87 0.44 1.03
CA LEU A 103 13.72 1.13 0.46
C LEU A 103 12.59 1.23 1.48
N LYS A 104 11.79 2.30 1.37
CA LYS A 104 10.66 2.57 2.24
C LYS A 104 9.45 3.01 1.43
N ALA A 105 8.28 2.48 1.76
CA ALA A 105 6.98 2.97 1.32
C ALA A 105 6.28 3.60 2.52
N THR A 106 6.09 4.90 2.51
CA THR A 106 5.41 5.66 3.57
C THR A 106 3.95 5.87 3.20
N PRO A 107 2.98 5.46 4.04
CA PRO A 107 1.56 5.66 3.75
C PRO A 107 1.21 7.15 3.73
N THR A 108 0.32 7.53 2.80
CA THR A 108 -0.14 8.91 2.62
C THR A 108 -1.65 8.94 2.34
N GLY A 109 -2.28 10.07 2.59
CA GLY A 109 -3.71 10.25 2.37
C GLY A 109 -4.56 9.23 3.15
N PRO A 110 -5.56 8.61 2.51
CA PRO A 110 -6.43 7.63 3.18
C PRO A 110 -5.69 6.39 3.71
N GLN A 111 -4.48 6.10 3.22
CA GLN A 111 -3.69 4.94 3.67
C GLN A 111 -3.11 5.13 5.07
N THR A 112 -3.05 6.36 5.59
CA THR A 112 -2.63 6.64 6.97
C THR A 112 -3.57 6.02 8.02
N ALA A 113 -4.80 5.65 7.62
CA ALA A 113 -5.72 4.88 8.46
C ALA A 113 -5.28 3.44 8.70
N ASP A 114 -4.26 2.94 7.98
CA ASP A 114 -3.67 1.63 8.21
C ASP A 114 -2.72 1.65 9.42
N THR A 115 -3.30 1.67 10.62
CA THR A 115 -2.56 1.68 11.89
C THR A 115 -1.95 0.32 12.24
N GLN A 116 -2.29 -0.74 11.51
CA GLN A 116 -1.77 -2.08 11.75
C GLN A 116 -0.37 -2.27 11.16
N CYS A 117 -0.15 -1.78 9.94
CA CYS A 117 1.07 -2.04 9.19
C CYS A 117 1.93 -0.80 8.95
N GLY A 118 1.32 0.38 8.82
CA GLY A 118 2.06 1.63 8.63
C GLY A 118 2.96 1.63 7.40
N ALA A 119 4.22 2.02 7.58
CA ALA A 119 5.21 2.02 6.52
C ALA A 119 5.75 0.62 6.24
N LEU A 120 6.03 0.33 4.95
CA LEU A 120 6.68 -0.90 4.51
C LEU A 120 8.14 -0.59 4.15
N GLY A 121 9.03 -1.56 4.36
CA GLY A 121 10.43 -1.44 3.99
C GLY A 121 10.97 -2.73 3.37
N LEU A 122 11.96 -2.58 2.49
CA LEU A 122 12.65 -3.68 1.83
C LEU A 122 14.16 -3.39 1.77
N SER A 123 14.97 -4.30 2.29
CA SER A 123 16.44 -4.19 2.19
C SER A 123 16.98 -4.92 0.96
N SER A 124 18.24 -4.60 0.60
CA SER A 124 19.00 -5.29 -0.45
C SER A 124 19.16 -6.80 -0.21
N THR A 125 19.05 -7.26 1.05
CA THR A 125 19.07 -8.69 1.38
C THR A 125 17.72 -9.37 1.23
N GLY A 126 16.68 -8.66 0.75
CA GLY A 126 15.31 -9.15 0.63
C GLY A 126 14.54 -9.18 1.94
N GLN A 127 15.07 -8.59 3.00
CA GLN A 127 14.40 -8.54 4.30
C GLN A 127 13.26 -7.54 4.25
N LYS A 128 12.08 -7.97 4.69
CA LYS A 128 10.82 -7.21 4.67
C LYS A 128 10.54 -6.63 6.03
N TYR A 129 10.14 -5.38 6.06
CA TYR A 129 9.83 -4.64 7.28
C TYR A 129 8.43 -4.03 7.19
N ALA A 130 7.74 -3.90 8.33
CA ALA A 130 6.51 -3.14 8.43
C ALA A 130 6.35 -2.58 9.83
N GLN A 131 6.11 -1.28 9.98
CA GLN A 131 5.82 -0.69 11.29
C GLN A 131 5.20 0.71 11.20
N LEU A 132 4.53 1.08 12.30
CA LEU A 132 4.12 2.46 12.56
C LEU A 132 5.38 3.26 12.95
N GLY A 133 5.86 4.11 12.04
CA GLY A 133 7.05 4.94 12.25
C GLY A 133 8.13 4.71 11.21
N ASP A 134 9.40 4.83 11.63
CA ASP A 134 10.51 4.78 10.70
C ASP A 134 11.08 3.37 10.56
N VAL A 135 10.82 2.75 9.40
CA VAL A 135 11.34 1.42 9.03
C VAL A 135 12.84 1.44 8.71
N CYS A 136 13.47 2.63 8.65
CA CYS A 136 14.88 2.77 8.31
C CYS A 136 15.80 2.50 9.50
N THR A 137 15.32 2.76 10.72
CA THR A 137 16.13 2.68 11.95
C THR A 137 15.75 1.51 12.84
N ASN A 138 14.50 1.02 12.79
CA ASN A 138 13.97 -0.02 13.68
C ASN A 138 13.09 -1.01 12.92
N ALA A 139 13.71 -1.96 12.27
CA ALA A 139 13.00 -3.00 11.54
C ALA A 139 12.42 -4.06 12.50
N ASN A 140 11.11 -4.07 12.69
CA ASN A 140 10.43 -5.14 13.41
C ASN A 140 10.00 -6.25 12.42
N ALA A 141 10.85 -7.24 12.24
CA ALA A 141 10.61 -8.37 11.33
C ALA A 141 9.34 -9.16 11.67
N ALA A 142 8.90 -9.17 12.92
CA ALA A 142 7.69 -9.88 13.33
C ALA A 142 6.40 -9.25 12.75
N ALA A 143 6.37 -7.94 12.59
CA ALA A 143 5.22 -7.25 11.97
C ALA A 143 5.16 -7.47 10.45
N ALA A 144 6.29 -7.78 9.81
CA ALA A 144 6.37 -7.92 8.35
C ALA A 144 5.49 -9.06 7.81
N ALA A 145 5.44 -10.20 8.46
CA ALA A 145 4.73 -11.38 7.96
C ALA A 145 3.22 -11.17 7.76
N ALA A 146 2.59 -10.31 8.54
CA ALA A 146 1.16 -10.00 8.42
C ALA A 146 0.84 -8.85 7.43
N CYS A 147 1.88 -8.09 7.02
CA CYS A 147 1.72 -6.84 6.29
C CYS A 147 2.19 -6.91 4.82
N TRP A 148 2.90 -7.98 4.45
CA TRP A 148 3.47 -8.20 3.12
C TRP A 148 2.75 -9.28 2.32
#